data_22b7cf52b3b547f1dc52b83f1359d18c
#
_entry.id   22b7cf52b3b547f1dc52b83f1359d18c
#
_cell.length_a   1.000
_cell.length_b   1.000
_cell.length_c   1.000
_cell.angle_alpha   90.00
_cell.angle_beta   90.00
_cell.angle_gamma   90.00
#
_symmetry.space_group_name_H-M   'P 1'
#
loop_
_entity.id
_entity.type
_entity.pdbx_description
1 polymer ?
#
loop_
_entity_poly.entity_id
_entity_poly.type
_entity_poly.pdbx_seq_one_letter_code
_entity_poly.pdbx_strand_id
1 'polypeptide(L)'
;MAPLTLEQSLEAIDAMIAEGEPRLVITANLNYAMLTAQNDRLRQANAAAALILADGMPLVWASRRAATPEQPKLPERVAGSDLVPALCARAAERGHRIFLLGAALGVAAAAADKLRAQCPQIQIVGIEAPPFRALTVEEHEALVARIREAKPDLLFVAFGQPRGEL
;
A
#
# COMPACT_ATOMS: atom_id res chain seq x y z
N MET A 1 12.45 5.33 -6.58
CA MET A 1 11.63 4.12 -6.76
C MET A 1 12.52 2.91 -6.70
N ALA A 2 12.06 1.84 -6.07
CA ALA A 2 12.83 0.60 -5.92
C ALA A 2 12.82 -0.20 -7.23
N PRO A 3 13.98 -0.66 -7.72
CA PRO A 3 14.09 -1.45 -8.94
C PRO A 3 13.82 -2.94 -8.64
N LEU A 4 12.62 -3.24 -8.14
CA LEU A 4 12.19 -4.59 -7.76
C LEU A 4 11.14 -5.11 -8.72
N THR A 5 11.12 -6.44 -8.90
CA THR A 5 10.01 -7.15 -9.51
C THR A 5 8.86 -7.31 -8.52
N LEU A 6 7.69 -7.78 -8.97
CA LEU A 6 6.58 -8.11 -8.07
C LEU A 6 7.02 -9.10 -7.00
N GLU A 7 7.70 -10.19 -7.39
CA GLU A 7 8.15 -11.20 -6.42
C GLU A 7 9.15 -10.64 -5.42
N GLN A 8 10.15 -9.88 -5.87
CA GLN A 8 11.10 -9.22 -4.98
C GLN A 8 10.42 -8.20 -4.04
N SER A 9 9.35 -7.54 -4.52
CA SER A 9 8.56 -6.62 -3.68
C SER A 9 7.80 -7.37 -2.58
N LEU A 10 7.26 -8.55 -2.90
CA LEU A 10 6.60 -9.43 -1.93
C LEU A 10 7.61 -9.92 -0.87
N GLU A 11 8.80 -10.36 -1.28
CA GLU A 11 9.88 -10.78 -0.37
C GLU A 11 10.33 -9.63 0.55
N ALA A 12 10.49 -8.43 0.00
CA ALA A 12 10.86 -7.25 0.77
C ALA A 12 9.79 -6.88 1.82
N ILE A 13 8.51 -6.97 1.46
CA ILE A 13 7.41 -6.70 2.39
C ILE A 13 7.35 -7.77 3.48
N ASP A 14 7.54 -9.04 3.15
CA ASP A 14 7.62 -10.11 4.15
C ASP A 14 8.76 -9.88 5.15
N ALA A 15 9.92 -9.44 4.70
CA ALA A 15 11.04 -9.09 5.56
C ALA A 15 10.68 -7.92 6.51
N MET A 16 9.99 -6.89 5.99
CA MET A 16 9.51 -5.77 6.80
C MET A 16 8.50 -6.22 7.87
N ILE A 17 7.59 -7.14 7.54
CA ILE A 17 6.65 -7.72 8.52
C ILE A 17 7.42 -8.45 9.61
N ALA A 18 8.43 -9.23 9.24
CA ALA A 18 9.26 -9.98 10.20
C ALA A 18 10.09 -9.08 11.13
N GLU A 19 10.46 -7.87 10.69
CA GLU A 19 11.12 -6.86 11.53
C GLU A 19 10.20 -6.32 12.63
N GLY A 20 8.87 -6.34 12.41
CA GLY A 20 7.87 -5.89 13.38
C GLY A 20 7.74 -4.38 13.55
N GLU A 21 8.43 -3.59 12.73
CA GLU A 21 8.36 -2.13 12.75
C GLU A 21 7.41 -1.60 11.65
N PRO A 22 6.59 -0.58 11.96
CA PRO A 22 5.72 0.03 10.96
C PRO A 22 6.51 0.58 9.78
N ARG A 23 6.16 0.16 8.56
CA ARG A 23 6.81 0.57 7.32
C ARG A 23 5.76 1.08 6.32
N LEU A 24 6.08 2.17 5.63
CA LEU A 24 5.24 2.72 4.57
C LEU A 24 5.71 2.19 3.21
N VAL A 25 4.79 1.57 2.48
CA VAL A 25 4.99 1.14 1.08
C VAL A 25 4.03 1.91 0.19
N ILE A 26 4.55 2.53 -0.86
CA ILE A 26 3.78 3.37 -1.79
C ILE A 26 3.82 2.75 -3.19
N THR A 27 2.67 2.57 -3.82
CA THR A 27 2.58 2.28 -5.26
C THR A 27 2.34 3.58 -6.02
N ALA A 28 3.40 4.10 -6.64
CA ALA A 28 3.42 5.40 -7.28
C ALA A 28 3.13 5.30 -8.78
N ASN A 29 2.07 5.95 -9.24
CA ASN A 29 1.78 6.12 -10.67
C ASN A 29 2.27 7.49 -11.18
N LEU A 30 2.04 7.78 -12.46
CA LEU A 30 2.46 9.05 -13.07
C LEU A 30 1.79 10.25 -12.39
N ASN A 31 0.49 10.16 -12.06
CA ASN A 31 -0.22 11.23 -11.35
C ASN A 31 0.40 11.50 -9.98
N TYR A 32 0.73 10.44 -9.23
CA TYR A 32 1.43 10.56 -7.96
C TYR A 32 2.79 11.26 -8.09
N ALA A 33 3.57 10.90 -9.11
CA ALA A 33 4.87 11.54 -9.37
C ALA A 33 4.71 13.04 -9.68
N MET A 34 3.70 13.42 -10.45
CA MET A 34 3.38 14.82 -10.73
C MET A 34 2.92 15.59 -9.49
N LEU A 35 2.05 14.99 -8.67
CA LEU A 35 1.61 15.58 -7.40
C LEU A 35 2.78 15.77 -6.43
N THR A 36 3.68 14.80 -6.33
CA THR A 36 4.87 14.87 -5.48
C THR A 36 5.79 16.05 -5.87
N ALA A 37 5.91 16.34 -7.16
CA ALA A 37 6.73 17.47 -7.63
C ALA A 37 6.25 18.84 -7.09
N GLN A 38 4.97 18.94 -6.72
CA GLN A 38 4.31 20.19 -6.30
C GLN A 38 3.86 20.18 -4.82
N ASN A 39 4.13 19.11 -4.07
CA ASN A 39 3.61 18.94 -2.71
C ASN A 39 4.72 18.47 -1.74
N ASP A 40 5.11 19.38 -0.82
CA ASP A 40 6.15 19.11 0.18
C ASP A 40 5.80 17.96 1.12
N ARG A 41 4.52 17.82 1.50
CA ARG A 41 4.09 16.74 2.39
C ARG A 41 4.25 15.37 1.72
N LEU A 42 3.94 15.27 0.41
CA LEU A 42 4.19 14.04 -0.35
C LEU A 42 5.69 13.76 -0.49
N ARG A 43 6.53 14.80 -0.65
CA ARG A 43 7.99 14.61 -0.64
C ARG A 43 8.49 14.07 0.70
N GLN A 44 7.94 14.56 1.81
CA GLN A 44 8.25 14.05 3.15
C GLN A 44 7.77 12.60 3.32
N ALA A 45 6.54 12.26 2.89
CA ALA A 45 6.04 10.90 2.91
C ALA A 45 6.93 9.96 2.08
N ASN A 46 7.38 10.40 0.88
CA ASN A 46 8.33 9.62 0.07
C ASN A 46 9.68 9.41 0.75
N ALA A 47 10.17 10.41 1.48
CA ALA A 47 11.43 10.29 2.22
C ALA A 47 11.32 9.32 3.41
N ALA A 48 10.11 9.20 3.98
CA ALA A 48 9.82 8.28 5.09
C ALA A 48 9.42 6.87 4.60
N ALA A 49 9.07 6.71 3.32
CA ALA A 49 8.65 5.42 2.78
C ALA A 49 9.83 4.43 2.71
N ALA A 50 9.62 3.23 3.22
CA ALA A 50 10.58 2.14 3.11
C ALA A 50 10.66 1.62 1.66
N LEU A 51 9.55 1.70 0.92
CA LEU A 51 9.49 1.21 -0.45
C LEU A 51 8.56 2.07 -1.30
N ILE A 52 9.02 2.45 -2.50
CA ILE A 52 8.20 3.12 -3.51
C ILE A 52 8.28 2.30 -4.78
N LEU A 53 7.15 1.70 -5.18
CA LEU A 53 7.03 0.81 -6.34
C LEU A 53 6.40 1.56 -7.52
N ALA A 54 6.78 1.20 -8.74
CA ALA A 54 6.28 1.85 -9.94
C ALA A 54 4.95 1.25 -10.39
N ASP A 55 3.86 1.94 -10.12
CA ASP A 55 2.51 1.58 -10.57
C ASP A 55 2.17 2.26 -11.89
N GLY A 56 2.88 1.87 -12.96
CA GLY A 56 2.56 2.35 -14.29
C GLY A 56 3.71 2.25 -15.27
N MET A 57 3.41 1.80 -16.48
CA MET A 57 4.40 1.67 -17.58
C MET A 57 5.12 2.98 -17.92
N PRO A 58 4.48 4.17 -17.88
CA PRO A 58 5.20 5.42 -18.13
C PRO A 58 6.42 5.63 -17.22
N LEU A 59 6.33 5.24 -15.95
CA LEU A 59 7.46 5.35 -15.01
C LEU A 59 8.58 4.35 -15.34
N VAL A 60 8.21 3.13 -15.75
CA VAL A 60 9.16 2.12 -16.21
C VAL A 60 9.89 2.58 -17.47
N TRP A 61 9.17 3.12 -18.44
CA TRP A 61 9.79 3.66 -19.67
C TRP A 61 10.69 4.86 -19.40
N ALA A 62 10.26 5.77 -18.54
CA ALA A 62 11.07 6.92 -18.13
C ALA A 62 12.38 6.47 -17.44
N SER A 63 12.31 5.47 -16.55
CA SER A 63 13.50 4.94 -15.88
C SER A 63 14.50 4.32 -16.85
N ARG A 64 14.00 3.61 -17.88
CA ARG A 64 14.85 3.01 -18.93
C ARG A 64 15.60 4.06 -19.75
N ARG A 65 14.99 5.25 -19.90
CA ARG A 65 15.56 6.37 -20.68
C ARG A 65 16.55 7.20 -19.85
N ALA A 66 16.33 7.31 -18.53
CA ALA A 66 17.11 8.12 -17.60
C ALA A 66 18.03 7.30 -16.70
N ALA A 67 18.25 6.01 -17.00
CA ALA A 67 19.05 5.13 -16.14
C ALA A 67 20.51 5.58 -16.06
N THR A 68 21.02 5.61 -14.84
CA THR A 68 22.44 5.78 -14.51
C THR A 68 22.89 4.63 -13.63
N PRO A 69 24.21 4.45 -13.37
CA PRO A 69 24.68 3.45 -12.40
C PRO A 69 24.03 3.58 -11.02
N GLU A 70 23.75 4.84 -10.58
CA GLU A 70 23.16 5.16 -9.27
C GLU A 70 21.62 5.03 -9.29
N GLN A 71 21.01 5.08 -10.48
CA GLN A 71 19.56 4.96 -10.68
C GLN A 71 19.26 3.88 -11.70
N PRO A 72 19.23 2.61 -11.29
CA PRO A 72 19.03 1.49 -12.19
C PRO A 72 17.64 1.52 -12.82
N LYS A 73 17.52 0.85 -13.97
CA LYS A 73 16.24 0.67 -14.66
C LYS A 73 15.26 -0.09 -13.78
N LEU A 74 14.01 0.36 -13.80
CA LEU A 74 12.94 -0.42 -13.20
C LEU A 74 12.69 -1.67 -14.05
N PRO A 75 12.71 -2.86 -13.45
CA PRO A 75 12.58 -4.12 -14.21
C PRO A 75 11.19 -4.26 -14.82
N GLU A 76 10.16 -3.94 -14.04
CA GLU A 76 8.77 -4.06 -14.44
C GLU A 76 7.86 -3.04 -13.70
N ARG A 77 6.59 -3.04 -14.06
CA ARG A 77 5.52 -2.34 -13.35
C ARG A 77 5.08 -3.21 -12.16
N VAL A 78 5.03 -2.64 -10.97
CA VAL A 78 4.43 -3.27 -9.78
C VAL A 78 3.23 -2.43 -9.36
N ALA A 79 2.06 -2.78 -9.89
CA ALA A 79 0.83 -2.07 -9.58
C ALA A 79 0.18 -2.56 -8.30
N GLY A 80 -0.50 -1.65 -7.60
CA GLY A 80 -1.29 -1.99 -6.41
C GLY A 80 -2.35 -3.06 -6.71
N SER A 81 -2.95 -3.04 -7.91
CA SER A 81 -3.93 -4.04 -8.37
C SER A 81 -3.37 -5.46 -8.49
N ASP A 82 -2.08 -5.61 -8.70
CA ASP A 82 -1.40 -6.90 -8.81
C ASP A 82 -0.75 -7.28 -7.46
N LEU A 83 -0.16 -6.29 -6.78
CA LEU A 83 0.51 -6.46 -5.50
C LEU A 83 -0.45 -6.87 -4.37
N VAL A 84 -1.62 -6.20 -4.24
CA VAL A 84 -2.55 -6.46 -3.14
C VAL A 84 -3.10 -7.89 -3.16
N PRO A 85 -3.61 -8.44 -4.29
CA PRO A 85 -4.04 -9.84 -4.33
C PRO A 85 -2.90 -10.83 -4.02
N ALA A 86 -1.68 -10.57 -4.51
CA ALA A 86 -0.52 -11.42 -4.25
C ALA A 86 -0.13 -11.39 -2.76
N LEU A 87 -0.14 -10.21 -2.11
CA LEU A 87 0.08 -10.08 -0.67
C LEU A 87 -1.02 -10.77 0.14
N CYS A 88 -2.28 -10.70 -0.30
CA CYS A 88 -3.39 -11.39 0.38
C CYS A 88 -3.24 -12.92 0.31
N ALA A 89 -2.83 -13.46 -0.84
CA ALA A 89 -2.56 -14.90 -0.97
C ALA A 89 -1.41 -15.33 -0.04
N ARG A 90 -0.31 -14.59 -0.05
CA ARG A 90 0.85 -14.84 0.80
C ARG A 90 0.55 -14.67 2.29
N ALA A 91 -0.27 -13.68 2.66
CA ALA A 91 -0.74 -13.48 4.01
C ALA A 91 -1.62 -14.64 4.50
N ALA A 92 -2.48 -15.19 3.64
CA ALA A 92 -3.28 -16.37 3.98
C ALA A 92 -2.39 -17.61 4.25
N GLU A 93 -1.33 -17.81 3.48
CA GLU A 93 -0.37 -18.91 3.68
C GLU A 93 0.46 -18.76 4.96
N ARG A 94 0.80 -17.52 5.32
CA ARG A 94 1.69 -17.21 6.46
C ARG A 94 0.95 -16.85 7.75
N GLY A 95 -0.37 -16.72 7.69
CA GLY A 95 -1.20 -16.34 8.82
C GLY A 95 -1.12 -14.87 9.20
N HIS A 96 -0.69 -13.98 8.29
CA HIS A 96 -0.65 -12.55 8.53
C HIS A 96 -2.05 -11.93 8.61
N ARG A 97 -2.17 -10.94 9.47
CA ARG A 97 -3.41 -10.21 9.79
C ARG A 97 -3.55 -8.99 8.89
N ILE A 98 -4.65 -8.89 8.16
CA ILE A 98 -4.92 -7.82 7.20
C ILE A 98 -6.00 -6.89 7.74
N PHE A 99 -5.79 -5.58 7.60
CA PHE A 99 -6.80 -4.55 7.84
C PHE A 99 -7.06 -3.78 6.55
N LEU A 100 -8.34 -3.64 6.18
CA LEU A 100 -8.77 -2.87 5.01
C LEU A 100 -9.29 -1.51 5.47
N LEU A 101 -8.67 -0.43 4.99
CA LEU A 101 -9.01 0.94 5.36
C LEU A 101 -9.31 1.78 4.12
N GLY A 102 -10.47 2.40 4.08
CA GLY A 102 -10.87 3.29 3.00
C GLY A 102 -11.88 2.66 2.04
N ALA A 103 -11.86 3.12 0.79
CA ALA A 103 -12.87 2.86 -0.23
C ALA A 103 -14.27 3.46 0.13
N ALA A 104 -15.24 3.32 -0.78
CA ALA A 104 -16.62 3.72 -0.49
C ALA A 104 -17.31 2.71 0.43
N LEU A 105 -18.37 3.17 1.09
CA LEU A 105 -19.18 2.32 1.97
C LEU A 105 -19.64 1.05 1.23
N GLY A 106 -19.40 -0.11 1.85
CA GLY A 106 -19.72 -1.42 1.29
C GLY A 106 -18.68 -1.98 0.31
N VAL A 107 -17.84 -1.15 -0.32
CA VAL A 107 -16.81 -1.63 -1.27
C VAL A 107 -15.72 -2.43 -0.56
N ALA A 108 -15.24 -1.96 0.59
CA ALA A 108 -14.23 -2.67 1.38
C ALA A 108 -14.77 -4.01 1.90
N ALA A 109 -16.04 -4.06 2.30
CA ALA A 109 -16.70 -5.32 2.72
C ALA A 109 -16.81 -6.31 1.55
N ALA A 110 -17.28 -5.87 0.38
CA ALA A 110 -17.36 -6.70 -0.81
C ALA A 110 -15.98 -7.21 -1.27
N ALA A 111 -14.93 -6.38 -1.14
CA ALA A 111 -13.56 -6.78 -1.40
C ALA A 111 -13.10 -7.87 -0.41
N ALA A 112 -13.40 -7.70 0.88
CA ALA A 112 -13.11 -8.70 1.91
C ALA A 112 -13.79 -10.05 1.63
N ASP A 113 -15.05 -10.03 1.23
CA ASP A 113 -15.78 -11.26 0.91
C ASP A 113 -15.17 -11.97 -0.30
N LYS A 114 -14.78 -11.22 -1.32
CA LYS A 114 -14.07 -11.76 -2.49
C LYS A 114 -12.71 -12.34 -2.12
N LEU A 115 -11.96 -11.67 -1.26
CA LEU A 115 -10.67 -12.15 -0.77
C LEU A 115 -10.84 -13.44 0.05
N ARG A 116 -11.85 -13.53 0.93
CA ARG A 116 -12.17 -14.76 1.69
C ARG A 116 -12.56 -15.91 0.78
N ALA A 117 -13.30 -15.63 -0.30
CA ALA A 117 -13.67 -16.66 -1.28
C ALA A 117 -12.44 -17.18 -2.06
N GLN A 118 -11.47 -16.33 -2.36
CA GLN A 118 -10.25 -16.68 -3.07
C GLN A 118 -9.19 -17.32 -2.17
N CYS A 119 -9.08 -16.85 -0.94
CA CYS A 119 -8.10 -17.27 0.06
C CYS A 119 -8.83 -17.60 1.39
N PRO A 120 -9.40 -18.81 1.54
CA PRO A 120 -10.22 -19.14 2.72
C PRO A 120 -9.52 -19.02 4.08
N GLN A 121 -8.20 -19.08 4.11
CA GLN A 121 -7.39 -18.93 5.33
C GLN A 121 -6.99 -17.49 5.65
N ILE A 122 -7.43 -16.50 4.84
CA ILE A 122 -7.07 -15.11 5.04
C ILE A 122 -7.63 -14.55 6.36
N GLN A 123 -6.80 -13.87 7.12
CA GLN A 123 -7.19 -13.25 8.38
C GLN A 123 -7.46 -11.75 8.18
N ILE A 124 -8.69 -11.37 7.81
CA ILE A 124 -9.11 -9.97 7.74
C ILE A 124 -9.61 -9.57 9.11
N VAL A 125 -8.78 -8.83 9.86
CA VAL A 125 -9.00 -8.47 11.29
C VAL A 125 -9.74 -7.15 11.47
N GLY A 126 -9.93 -6.38 10.39
CA GLY A 126 -10.72 -5.16 10.43
C GLY A 126 -11.03 -4.61 9.04
N ILE A 127 -12.15 -3.92 8.94
CA ILE A 127 -12.62 -3.23 7.75
C ILE A 127 -13.20 -1.90 8.19
N GLU A 128 -12.64 -0.80 7.71
CA GLU A 128 -13.11 0.54 8.03
C GLU A 128 -13.23 1.38 6.76
N ALA A 129 -14.38 2.00 6.59
CA ALA A 129 -14.65 2.92 5.49
C ALA A 129 -15.08 4.29 6.06
N PRO A 130 -14.13 5.10 6.55
CA PRO A 130 -14.45 6.39 7.12
C PRO A 130 -15.07 7.33 6.06
N PRO A 131 -15.87 8.31 6.47
CA PRO A 131 -16.56 9.20 5.54
C PRO A 131 -15.57 9.99 4.67
N PHE A 132 -16.00 10.32 3.44
CA PHE A 132 -15.17 11.05 2.47
C PHE A 132 -15.10 12.56 2.79
N ARG A 133 -14.75 12.88 4.04
CA ARG A 133 -14.49 14.23 4.57
C ARG A 133 -13.31 14.17 5.54
N ALA A 134 -12.85 15.31 5.99
CA ALA A 134 -11.93 15.35 7.12
C ALA A 134 -12.60 14.73 8.35
N LEU A 135 -11.90 13.86 9.05
CA LEU A 135 -12.34 13.31 10.33
C LEU A 135 -12.16 14.36 11.42
N THR A 136 -13.04 14.35 12.43
CA THR A 136 -12.77 15.08 13.68
C THR A 136 -11.59 14.43 14.41
N VAL A 137 -11.07 15.12 15.42
CA VAL A 137 -9.96 14.57 16.24
C VAL A 137 -10.39 13.26 16.90
N GLU A 138 -11.58 13.24 17.47
CA GLU A 138 -12.15 12.08 18.17
C GLU A 138 -12.37 10.89 17.20
N GLU A 139 -12.90 11.17 16.00
CA GLU A 139 -13.08 10.14 14.96
C GLU A 139 -11.73 9.54 14.53
N HIS A 140 -10.72 10.40 14.36
CA HIS A 140 -9.38 9.97 13.98
C HIS A 140 -8.74 9.12 15.10
N GLU A 141 -8.80 9.59 16.35
CA GLU A 141 -8.26 8.84 17.50
C GLU A 141 -8.96 7.48 17.67
N ALA A 142 -10.28 7.44 17.53
CA ALA A 142 -11.05 6.21 17.59
C ALA A 142 -10.67 5.23 16.47
N LEU A 143 -10.46 5.73 15.24
CA LEU A 143 -9.99 4.90 14.11
C LEU A 143 -8.60 4.32 14.38
N VAL A 144 -7.67 5.15 14.84
CA VAL A 144 -6.30 4.72 15.19
C VAL A 144 -6.32 3.68 16.32
N ALA A 145 -7.18 3.88 17.34
CA ALA A 145 -7.32 2.93 18.43
C ALA A 145 -7.80 1.55 17.94
N ARG A 146 -8.83 1.51 17.05
CA ARG A 146 -9.32 0.26 16.45
C ARG A 146 -8.25 -0.46 15.63
N ILE A 147 -7.47 0.28 14.83
CA ILE A 147 -6.37 -0.31 14.05
C ILE A 147 -5.30 -0.89 14.99
N ARG A 148 -4.92 -0.17 16.04
CA ARG A 148 -3.95 -0.64 17.05
C ARG A 148 -4.43 -1.87 17.79
N GLU A 149 -5.71 -1.92 18.17
CA GLU A 149 -6.32 -3.07 18.84
C GLU A 149 -6.35 -4.30 17.93
N ALA A 150 -6.67 -4.08 16.65
CA ALA A 150 -6.68 -5.13 15.64
C ALA A 150 -5.28 -5.71 15.35
N LYS A 151 -4.19 -5.00 15.66
CA LYS A 151 -2.80 -5.42 15.44
C LYS A 151 -2.59 -6.06 14.06
N PRO A 152 -2.84 -5.37 12.96
CA PRO A 152 -2.61 -5.92 11.63
C PRO A 152 -1.11 -5.97 11.32
N ASP A 153 -0.69 -6.99 10.56
CA ASP A 153 0.63 -7.05 9.92
C ASP A 153 0.64 -6.26 8.61
N LEU A 154 -0.53 -6.18 7.95
CA LEU A 154 -0.74 -5.45 6.70
C LEU A 154 -1.95 -4.53 6.81
N LEU A 155 -1.74 -3.23 6.63
CA LEU A 155 -2.79 -2.22 6.54
C LEU A 155 -2.89 -1.73 5.08
N PHE A 156 -3.96 -2.11 4.38
CA PHE A 156 -4.24 -1.60 3.04
C PHE A 156 -5.07 -0.33 3.12
N VAL A 157 -4.51 0.76 2.58
CA VAL A 157 -5.12 2.10 2.60
C VAL A 157 -5.62 2.48 1.22
N ALA A 158 -6.93 2.71 1.06
CA ALA A 158 -7.60 3.00 -0.20
C ALA A 158 -8.39 4.32 -0.17
N PHE A 159 -7.72 5.43 0.12
CA PHE A 159 -8.34 6.77 0.11
C PHE A 159 -8.14 7.54 -1.20
N GLY A 160 -7.34 7.02 -2.11
CA GLY A 160 -6.90 7.73 -3.32
C GLY A 160 -5.86 8.82 -3.03
N GLN A 161 -5.15 9.19 -4.08
CA GLN A 161 -4.05 10.16 -4.00
C GLN A 161 -4.57 11.60 -3.89
N PRO A 162 -3.93 12.46 -3.09
CA PRO A 162 -2.79 12.22 -2.20
C PRO A 162 -3.18 11.83 -0.76
N ARG A 163 -4.48 11.61 -0.50
CA ARG A 163 -5.02 11.44 0.86
C ARG A 163 -4.55 10.15 1.54
N GLY A 164 -4.29 9.10 0.74
CA GLY A 164 -3.84 7.81 1.28
C GLY A 164 -2.42 7.82 1.81
N GLU A 165 -1.61 8.76 1.32
CA GLU A 165 -0.19 8.87 1.65
C GLU A 165 0.10 9.98 2.68
N LEU A 166 -0.90 10.81 3.03
CA LEU A 166 -0.81 11.93 3.96
C LEU A 166 -1.59 11.68 5.24
#